data_cdffc3c96cdd2f604d15e7a34271cb02
#
_entry.id   cdffc3c96cdd2f604d15e7a34271cb02
#
_cell.length_a   1.000
_cell.length_b   1.000
_cell.length_c   1.000
_cell.angle_alpha   90.00
_cell.angle_beta   90.00
_cell.angle_gamma   90.00
#
_symmetry.space_group_name_H-M   'P 1'
#
loop_
_entity.id
_entity.type
_entity.pdbx_description
1 polymer ?
#
loop_
_entity_poly.entity_id
_entity_poly.type
_entity_poly.pdbx_seq_one_letter_code
_entity_poly.pdbx_strand_id
1 'polypeptide(L)'
;AQHAAWQARDFAVLHSDVRAEEVQVAALLHCAPELLLWLRSPETAIALQRKRRKTTNGEAENAVLGQSLGDLRQALLRQWSIPPVTLDMLNVNYAERTRNIILDACLDIAERSDHGWWDEDLMASYIALSGVENTQVDTVIATTHANAVRAARHCNWLPVPPAATWGPMIPGPWPPEPDDEEEETK
;
A
#
# COMPACT_ATOMS: atom_id res chain seq x y z
N ALA A 1 5.45 -1.17 -1.35
CA ALA A 1 5.59 -2.62 -1.03
C ALA A 1 6.33 -2.85 0.30
N GLN A 2 7.61 -2.46 0.44
CA GLN A 2 8.40 -2.73 1.66
C GLN A 2 7.80 -2.10 2.92
N HIS A 3 7.34 -0.85 2.84
CA HIS A 3 6.67 -0.17 3.93
C HIS A 3 5.43 -0.95 4.40
N ALA A 4 4.52 -1.27 3.46
CA ALA A 4 3.33 -2.07 3.76
C ALA A 4 3.68 -3.43 4.39
N ALA A 5 4.70 -4.11 3.89
CA ALA A 5 5.10 -5.42 4.37
C ALA A 5 5.62 -5.39 5.82
N TRP A 6 6.48 -4.45 6.16
CA TRP A 6 6.96 -4.29 7.53
C TRP A 6 5.83 -3.91 8.48
N GLN A 7 4.98 -2.98 8.04
CA GLN A 7 3.84 -2.52 8.80
C GLN A 7 2.84 -3.64 9.08
N ALA A 8 2.45 -4.38 8.04
CA ALA A 8 1.52 -5.51 8.17
C ALA A 8 2.05 -6.59 9.11
N ARG A 9 3.35 -6.89 9.05
CA ARG A 9 3.99 -7.83 9.99
C ARG A 9 3.93 -7.31 11.43
N ASP A 10 4.33 -6.07 11.66
CA ASP A 10 4.40 -5.52 13.01
C ASP A 10 3.01 -5.43 13.66
N PHE A 11 1.97 -5.05 12.91
CA PHE A 11 0.59 -5.07 13.41
C PHE A 11 0.06 -6.50 13.61
N ALA A 12 0.40 -7.44 12.74
CA ALA A 12 0.05 -8.84 12.97
C ALA A 12 0.72 -9.40 14.25
N VAL A 13 1.96 -9.02 14.52
CA VAL A 13 2.65 -9.37 15.78
C VAL A 13 1.96 -8.74 16.99
N LEU A 14 1.59 -7.46 16.92
CA LEU A 14 0.83 -6.78 17.99
C LEU A 14 -0.49 -7.47 18.24
N HIS A 15 -1.17 -7.95 17.21
CA HIS A 15 -2.39 -8.75 17.32
C HIS A 15 -2.14 -10.20 17.76
N SER A 16 -0.92 -10.54 18.17
CA SER A 16 -0.55 -11.87 18.61
C SER A 16 -0.71 -12.96 17.53
N ASP A 17 -0.60 -12.59 16.27
CA ASP A 17 -0.64 -13.55 15.18
C ASP A 17 0.66 -14.37 15.15
N VAL A 18 0.53 -15.67 15.35
CA VAL A 18 1.67 -16.61 15.37
C VAL A 18 2.32 -16.80 14.00
N ARG A 19 1.72 -16.28 12.93
CA ARG A 19 2.19 -16.36 11.54
C ARG A 19 2.21 -14.99 10.87
N ALA A 20 2.71 -13.98 11.58
CA ALA A 20 2.80 -12.61 11.09
C ALA A 20 3.61 -12.49 9.77
N GLU A 21 4.57 -13.40 9.54
CA GLU A 21 5.33 -13.46 8.30
C GLU A 21 4.48 -13.80 7.08
N GLU A 22 3.38 -14.53 7.25
CA GLU A 22 2.44 -14.79 6.14
C GLU A 22 1.75 -13.50 5.70
N VAL A 23 1.38 -12.63 6.65
CA VAL A 23 0.78 -11.32 6.36
C VAL A 23 1.80 -10.40 5.68
N GLN A 24 3.06 -10.44 6.13
CA GLN A 24 4.16 -9.71 5.48
C GLN A 24 4.35 -10.14 4.02
N VAL A 25 4.37 -11.45 3.77
CA VAL A 25 4.52 -12.00 2.42
C VAL A 25 3.32 -11.61 1.54
N ALA A 26 2.09 -11.66 2.08
CA ALA A 26 0.90 -11.22 1.36
C ALA A 26 1.01 -9.75 0.94
N ALA A 27 1.48 -8.86 1.82
CA ALA A 27 1.68 -7.44 1.50
C ALA A 27 2.71 -7.24 0.36
N LEU A 28 3.81 -8.00 0.34
CA LEU A 28 4.77 -7.97 -0.76
C LEU A 28 4.17 -8.46 -2.08
N LEU A 29 3.41 -9.55 -2.03
CA LEU A 29 2.79 -10.15 -3.21
C LEU A 29 1.63 -9.31 -3.76
N HIS A 30 1.04 -8.44 -2.94
CA HIS A 30 0.01 -7.51 -3.40
C HIS A 30 0.50 -6.65 -4.57
N CYS A 31 1.73 -6.16 -4.50
CA CYS A 31 2.33 -5.29 -5.52
C CYS A 31 2.95 -6.05 -6.70
N ALA A 32 2.96 -7.39 -6.68
CA ALA A 32 3.65 -8.20 -7.70
C ALA A 32 3.21 -7.91 -9.14
N PRO A 33 1.91 -7.78 -9.48
CA PRO A 33 1.48 -7.46 -10.83
C PRO A 33 2.04 -6.13 -11.33
N GLU A 34 1.98 -5.10 -10.50
CA GLU A 34 2.45 -3.77 -10.85
C GLU A 34 3.97 -3.72 -11.04
N LEU A 35 4.73 -4.39 -10.17
CA LEU A 35 6.17 -4.54 -10.32
C LEU A 35 6.53 -5.26 -11.63
N LEU A 36 5.78 -6.29 -11.99
CA LEU A 36 5.98 -6.99 -13.25
C LEU A 36 5.64 -6.13 -14.47
N LEU A 37 4.60 -5.30 -14.40
CA LEU A 37 4.30 -4.33 -15.46
C LEU A 37 5.47 -3.37 -15.66
N TRP A 38 6.03 -2.80 -14.60
CA TRP A 38 7.20 -1.92 -14.68
C TRP A 38 8.43 -2.61 -15.29
N LEU A 39 8.64 -3.88 -14.97
CA LEU A 39 9.79 -4.65 -15.47
C LEU A 39 9.63 -5.12 -16.91
N ARG A 40 8.42 -5.48 -17.33
CA ARG A 40 8.16 -6.16 -18.60
C ARG A 40 7.51 -5.27 -19.65
N SER A 41 6.77 -4.27 -19.23
CA SER A 41 6.01 -3.37 -20.09
C SER A 41 5.92 -1.97 -19.45
N PRO A 42 7.04 -1.25 -19.30
CA PRO A 42 7.07 0.05 -18.64
C PRO A 42 6.13 1.07 -19.30
N GLU A 43 5.94 0.99 -20.62
CA GLU A 43 5.00 1.85 -21.35
C GLU A 43 3.56 1.63 -20.89
N THR A 44 3.15 0.38 -20.64
CA THR A 44 1.84 0.05 -20.11
C THR A 44 1.70 0.53 -18.67
N ALA A 45 2.74 0.39 -17.84
CA ALA A 45 2.76 0.91 -16.49
C ALA A 45 2.59 2.44 -16.46
N ILE A 46 3.30 3.17 -17.32
CA ILE A 46 3.18 4.62 -17.49
C ILE A 46 1.76 5.01 -17.93
N ALA A 47 1.21 4.29 -18.92
CA ALA A 47 -0.16 4.53 -19.39
C ALA A 47 -1.20 4.33 -18.28
N LEU A 48 -1.03 3.29 -17.45
CA LEU A 48 -1.87 3.01 -16.30
C LEU A 48 -1.80 4.15 -15.27
N GLN A 49 -0.59 4.59 -14.91
CA GLN A 49 -0.39 5.69 -13.96
C GLN A 49 -1.03 7.00 -14.46
N ARG A 50 -0.81 7.34 -15.73
CA ARG A 50 -1.44 8.53 -16.35
C ARG A 50 -2.96 8.46 -16.35
N LYS A 51 -3.52 7.27 -16.52
CA LYS A 51 -4.97 7.08 -16.52
C LYS A 51 -5.56 7.19 -15.10
N ARG A 52 -4.85 6.64 -14.10
CA ARG A 52 -5.25 6.72 -12.68
C ARG A 52 -5.35 8.16 -12.16
N ARG A 53 -4.54 9.08 -12.68
CA ARG A 53 -4.64 10.51 -12.34
C ARG A 53 -5.95 11.17 -12.80
N LYS A 54 -6.68 10.57 -13.74
CA LYS A 54 -7.87 11.16 -14.38
C LYS A 54 -9.16 10.36 -14.14
N THR A 55 -9.05 9.15 -13.61
CA THR A 55 -10.19 8.23 -13.42
C THR A 55 -9.97 7.37 -12.18
N THR A 56 -10.98 6.60 -11.78
CA THR A 56 -10.84 5.62 -10.71
C THR A 56 -9.86 4.51 -11.08
N ASN A 57 -9.23 3.88 -10.08
CA ASN A 57 -8.29 2.78 -10.30
C ASN A 57 -8.90 1.66 -11.17
N GLY A 58 -10.14 1.23 -10.88
CA GLY A 58 -10.81 0.17 -11.64
C GLY A 58 -11.08 0.55 -13.10
N GLU A 59 -11.48 1.80 -13.38
CA GLU A 59 -11.65 2.29 -14.76
C GLU A 59 -10.32 2.38 -15.50
N ALA A 60 -9.26 2.82 -14.82
CA ALA A 60 -7.93 2.88 -15.41
C ALA A 60 -7.40 1.48 -15.76
N GLU A 61 -7.54 0.53 -14.85
CA GLU A 61 -7.12 -0.86 -15.03
C GLU A 61 -7.87 -1.51 -16.20
N ASN A 62 -9.20 -1.41 -16.23
CA ASN A 62 -9.98 -1.94 -17.33
C ASN A 62 -9.65 -1.30 -18.67
N ALA A 63 -9.41 0.02 -18.71
CA ALA A 63 -9.10 0.72 -19.94
C ALA A 63 -7.72 0.37 -20.50
N VAL A 64 -6.72 0.13 -19.64
CA VAL A 64 -5.32 -0.09 -20.05
C VAL A 64 -4.97 -1.57 -20.12
N LEU A 65 -5.47 -2.37 -19.18
CA LEU A 65 -5.11 -3.80 -19.04
C LEU A 65 -6.22 -4.74 -19.53
N GLY A 66 -7.46 -4.25 -19.69
CA GLY A 66 -8.63 -5.07 -20.00
C GLY A 66 -9.11 -5.94 -18.84
N GLN A 67 -8.50 -5.82 -17.66
CA GLN A 67 -8.87 -6.56 -16.44
C GLN A 67 -8.32 -5.83 -15.20
N SER A 68 -8.83 -6.19 -14.00
CA SER A 68 -8.33 -5.61 -12.77
C SER A 68 -6.92 -6.15 -12.41
N LEU A 69 -6.13 -5.34 -11.71
CA LEU A 69 -4.87 -5.82 -11.12
C LEU A 69 -5.11 -6.90 -10.06
N GLY A 70 -6.26 -6.88 -9.40
CA GLY A 70 -6.70 -7.93 -8.49
C GLY A 70 -6.83 -9.29 -9.17
N ASP A 71 -7.51 -9.35 -10.32
CA ASP A 71 -7.66 -10.57 -11.09
C ASP A 71 -6.31 -11.07 -11.63
N LEU A 72 -5.50 -10.15 -12.14
CA LEU A 72 -4.15 -10.46 -12.61
C LEU A 72 -3.29 -11.02 -11.47
N ARG A 73 -3.36 -10.42 -10.28
CA ARG A 73 -2.68 -10.92 -9.08
C ARG A 73 -3.11 -12.34 -8.73
N GLN A 74 -4.42 -12.60 -8.67
CA GLN A 74 -4.93 -13.92 -8.36
C GLN A 74 -4.48 -14.98 -9.37
N ALA A 75 -4.49 -14.66 -10.65
CA ALA A 75 -4.03 -15.55 -11.70
C ALA A 75 -2.52 -15.86 -11.58
N LEU A 76 -1.72 -14.81 -11.37
CA LEU A 76 -0.27 -14.90 -11.22
C LEU A 76 0.12 -15.75 -10.00
N LEU A 77 -0.48 -15.48 -8.85
CA LEU A 77 -0.15 -16.16 -7.60
C LEU A 77 -0.56 -17.63 -7.62
N ARG A 78 -1.68 -17.97 -8.30
CA ARG A 78 -2.05 -19.37 -8.55
C ARG A 78 -1.03 -20.07 -9.45
N GLN A 79 -0.57 -19.41 -10.51
CA GLN A 79 0.47 -19.94 -11.39
C GLN A 79 1.78 -20.18 -10.65
N TRP A 80 2.12 -19.35 -9.67
CA TRP A 80 3.29 -19.52 -8.81
C TRP A 80 3.08 -20.54 -7.69
N SER A 81 1.93 -21.19 -7.62
CA SER A 81 1.59 -22.15 -6.58
C SER A 81 1.70 -21.59 -5.16
N ILE A 82 1.34 -20.31 -4.99
CA ILE A 82 1.30 -19.68 -3.67
C ILE A 82 0.24 -20.37 -2.80
N PRO A 83 0.53 -20.61 -1.50
CA PRO A 83 -0.39 -21.30 -0.61
C PRO A 83 -1.78 -20.64 -0.55
N PRO A 84 -2.86 -21.45 -0.45
CA PRO A 84 -4.23 -20.92 -0.41
C PRO A 84 -4.46 -19.87 0.68
N VAL A 85 -3.84 -20.04 1.85
CA VAL A 85 -3.97 -19.09 2.97
C VAL A 85 -3.51 -17.68 2.59
N THR A 86 -2.44 -17.55 1.81
CA THR A 86 -1.95 -16.26 1.31
C THR A 86 -2.85 -15.70 0.21
N LEU A 87 -3.37 -16.59 -0.66
CA LEU A 87 -4.35 -16.18 -1.69
C LEU A 87 -5.64 -15.64 -1.07
N ASP A 88 -6.11 -16.28 0.00
CA ASP A 88 -7.32 -15.86 0.72
C ASP A 88 -7.14 -14.48 1.37
N MET A 89 -5.97 -14.19 1.93
CA MET A 89 -5.66 -12.86 2.49
C MET A 89 -5.70 -11.74 1.43
N LEU A 90 -5.40 -12.07 0.18
CA LEU A 90 -5.40 -11.12 -0.93
C LEU A 90 -6.73 -11.13 -1.73
N ASN A 91 -7.75 -11.77 -1.18
CA ASN A 91 -9.06 -11.88 -1.80
C ASN A 91 -10.09 -11.02 -1.06
N VAL A 92 -10.68 -10.05 -1.74
CA VAL A 92 -11.71 -9.15 -1.21
C VAL A 92 -12.91 -9.86 -0.58
N ASN A 93 -13.19 -11.11 -0.96
CA ASN A 93 -14.29 -11.88 -0.38
C ASN A 93 -14.10 -12.24 1.10
N TYR A 94 -12.92 -12.04 1.65
CA TYR A 94 -12.56 -12.32 3.04
C TYR A 94 -12.19 -11.05 3.82
N ALA A 95 -12.59 -9.88 3.35
CA ALA A 95 -12.22 -8.58 3.91
C ALA A 95 -12.55 -8.41 5.41
N GLU A 96 -13.56 -9.12 5.94
CA GLU A 96 -13.95 -9.05 7.35
C GLU A 96 -13.04 -9.82 8.31
N ARG A 97 -12.11 -10.63 7.81
CA ARG A 97 -11.16 -11.32 8.68
C ARG A 97 -10.10 -10.36 9.19
N THR A 98 -9.73 -10.47 10.45
CA THR A 98 -8.74 -9.59 11.10
C THR A 98 -7.46 -9.42 10.28
N ARG A 99 -6.87 -10.51 9.77
CA ARG A 99 -5.67 -10.44 8.92
C ARG A 99 -5.86 -9.63 7.66
N ASN A 100 -7.04 -9.71 7.04
CA ASN A 100 -7.36 -8.94 5.84
C ASN A 100 -7.52 -7.46 6.19
N ILE A 101 -8.17 -7.14 7.30
CA ILE A 101 -8.32 -5.75 7.78
C ILE A 101 -6.94 -5.14 8.05
N ILE A 102 -6.05 -5.85 8.74
CA ILE A 102 -4.68 -5.40 8.98
C ILE A 102 -3.94 -5.20 7.67
N LEU A 103 -4.01 -6.17 6.75
CA LEU A 103 -3.33 -6.11 5.47
C LEU A 103 -3.81 -4.94 4.62
N ASP A 104 -5.13 -4.80 4.46
CA ASP A 104 -5.74 -3.76 3.63
C ASP A 104 -5.43 -2.36 4.17
N ALA A 105 -5.57 -2.15 5.48
CA ALA A 105 -5.22 -0.89 6.10
C ALA A 105 -3.72 -0.56 5.96
N CYS A 106 -2.83 -1.55 6.10
CA CYS A 106 -1.39 -1.33 5.92
C CYS A 106 -1.00 -1.04 4.47
N LEU A 107 -1.69 -1.63 3.50
CA LEU A 107 -1.49 -1.36 2.08
C LEU A 107 -1.96 0.05 1.75
N ASP A 108 -3.16 0.43 2.20
CA ASP A 108 -3.75 1.75 1.98
C ASP A 108 -2.87 2.85 2.60
N ILE A 109 -2.47 2.70 3.86
CA ILE A 109 -1.55 3.64 4.52
C ILE A 109 -0.24 3.79 3.74
N ALA A 110 0.34 2.68 3.28
CA ALA A 110 1.61 2.72 2.56
C ALA A 110 1.48 3.35 1.17
N GLU A 111 0.35 3.19 0.50
CA GLU A 111 0.05 3.82 -0.79
C GLU A 111 -0.16 5.32 -0.61
N ARG A 112 -1.07 5.73 0.27
CA ARG A 112 -1.40 7.15 0.51
C ARG A 112 -0.23 7.94 1.06
N SER A 113 0.51 7.40 2.02
CA SER A 113 1.66 8.07 2.62
C SER A 113 2.87 8.22 1.67
N ASP A 114 2.88 7.54 0.54
CA ASP A 114 3.92 7.71 -0.49
C ASP A 114 3.76 9.04 -1.24
N HIS A 115 2.53 9.55 -1.32
CA HIS A 115 2.19 10.86 -1.89
C HIS A 115 2.25 12.00 -0.86
N GLY A 116 2.41 11.69 0.40
CA GLY A 116 2.48 12.66 1.51
C GLY A 116 1.46 12.34 2.61
N TRP A 117 1.50 13.15 3.67
CA TRP A 117 0.63 12.96 4.85
C TRP A 117 -0.62 13.83 4.84
N TRP A 118 -0.92 14.50 3.74
CA TRP A 118 -2.07 15.40 3.56
C TRP A 118 -3.32 14.72 3.01
N ASP A 119 -3.29 13.42 2.80
CA ASP A 119 -4.46 12.64 2.39
C ASP A 119 -5.45 12.53 3.55
N GLU A 120 -6.66 13.10 3.36
CA GLU A 120 -7.69 13.15 4.39
C GLU A 120 -8.21 11.75 4.78
N ASP A 121 -8.21 10.80 3.83
CA ASP A 121 -8.69 9.44 4.05
C ASP A 121 -7.68 8.57 4.84
N LEU A 122 -6.43 9.03 4.95
CA LEU A 122 -5.39 8.32 5.68
C LEU A 122 -5.77 8.09 7.16
N MET A 123 -6.48 9.04 7.75
CA MET A 123 -6.96 8.93 9.14
C MET A 123 -7.94 7.77 9.32
N ALA A 124 -8.76 7.45 8.32
CA ALA A 124 -9.70 6.32 8.39
C ALA A 124 -8.95 4.99 8.55
N SER A 125 -7.86 4.80 7.82
CA SER A 125 -7.02 3.60 7.91
C SER A 125 -6.28 3.51 9.26
N TYR A 126 -5.83 4.64 9.81
CA TYR A 126 -5.26 4.67 11.18
C TYR A 126 -6.29 4.29 12.24
N ILE A 127 -7.52 4.79 12.13
CA ILE A 127 -8.62 4.46 13.04
C ILE A 127 -8.98 2.97 12.92
N ALA A 128 -9.02 2.42 11.71
CA ALA A 128 -9.30 1.01 11.48
C ALA A 128 -8.25 0.12 12.17
N LEU A 129 -6.96 0.39 12.01
CA LEU A 129 -5.89 -0.33 12.70
C LEU A 129 -5.96 -0.14 14.22
N SER A 130 -6.17 1.08 14.68
CA SER A 130 -6.34 1.39 16.11
C SER A 130 -7.46 0.56 16.75
N GLY A 131 -8.60 0.42 16.06
CA GLY A 131 -9.73 -0.40 16.52
C GLY A 131 -9.39 -1.90 16.57
N VAL A 132 -8.73 -2.43 15.55
CA VAL A 132 -8.33 -3.85 15.52
C VAL A 132 -7.31 -4.17 16.60
N GLU A 133 -6.33 -3.29 16.81
CA GLU A 133 -5.24 -3.50 17.77
C GLU A 133 -5.60 -3.07 19.20
N ASN A 134 -6.78 -2.49 19.41
CA ASN A 134 -7.19 -1.90 20.70
C ASN A 134 -6.10 -0.97 21.27
N THR A 135 -5.53 -0.14 20.42
CA THR A 135 -4.45 0.79 20.74
C THR A 135 -4.84 2.23 20.36
N GLN A 136 -4.02 3.20 20.74
CA GLN A 136 -4.30 4.59 20.39
C GLN A 136 -3.82 4.91 18.96
N VAL A 137 -4.53 5.80 18.27
CA VAL A 137 -4.20 6.24 16.91
C VAL A 137 -2.78 6.79 16.83
N ASP A 138 -2.33 7.55 17.83
CA ASP A 138 -0.96 8.08 17.88
C ASP A 138 0.10 6.97 17.86
N THR A 139 -0.18 5.83 18.51
CA THR A 139 0.70 4.65 18.48
C THR A 139 0.75 4.04 17.08
N VAL A 140 -0.39 3.99 16.39
CA VAL A 140 -0.46 3.51 15.00
C VAL A 140 0.35 4.43 14.09
N ILE A 141 0.20 5.75 14.21
CA ILE A 141 0.94 6.75 13.44
C ILE A 141 2.45 6.61 13.69
N ALA A 142 2.88 6.51 14.96
CA ALA A 142 4.29 6.35 15.31
C ALA A 142 4.88 5.04 14.75
N THR A 143 4.13 3.94 14.81
CA THR A 143 4.53 2.64 14.26
C THR A 143 4.64 2.70 12.73
N THR A 144 3.69 3.37 12.08
CA THR A 144 3.71 3.59 10.63
C THR A 144 4.96 4.36 10.21
N HIS A 145 5.26 5.46 10.89
CA HIS A 145 6.45 6.25 10.60
C HIS A 145 7.74 5.43 10.79
N ALA A 146 7.85 4.69 11.89
CA ALA A 146 9.01 3.82 12.14
C ALA A 146 9.20 2.78 11.03
N ASN A 147 8.11 2.19 10.53
CA ASN A 147 8.15 1.23 9.43
C ASN A 147 8.49 1.88 8.08
N ALA A 148 8.03 3.10 7.82
CA ALA A 148 8.43 3.86 6.64
C ALA A 148 9.94 4.13 6.64
N VAL A 149 10.50 4.58 7.77
CA VAL A 149 11.94 4.79 7.93
C VAL A 149 12.72 3.48 7.76
N ARG A 150 12.23 2.38 8.33
CA ARG A 150 12.83 1.05 8.14
C ARG A 150 12.85 0.63 6.68
N ALA A 151 11.73 0.80 5.96
CA ALA A 151 11.63 0.49 4.55
C ALA A 151 12.57 1.34 3.70
N ALA A 152 12.66 2.65 3.98
CA ALA A 152 13.58 3.56 3.29
C ALA A 152 15.05 3.16 3.47
N ARG A 153 15.44 2.70 4.66
CA ARG A 153 16.80 2.20 4.92
C ARG A 153 17.13 0.94 4.11
N HIS A 154 16.13 0.08 3.86
CA HIS A 154 16.31 -1.09 2.98
C HIS A 154 16.40 -0.71 1.50
N CYS A 155 15.79 0.41 1.13
CA CYS A 155 15.81 0.97 -0.22
C CYS A 155 16.78 2.16 -0.33
N ASN A 156 17.93 2.12 0.33
CA ASN A 156 18.91 3.19 0.40
C ASN A 156 19.53 3.60 -0.96
N TRP A 157 19.26 2.84 -2.00
CA TRP A 157 19.59 3.14 -3.39
C TRP A 157 18.64 4.17 -4.05
N LEU A 158 17.52 4.51 -3.39
CA LEU A 158 16.63 5.55 -3.89
C LEU A 158 17.27 6.94 -3.66
N PRO A 159 17.25 7.81 -4.68
CA PRO A 159 17.88 9.14 -4.60
C PRO A 159 17.15 10.10 -3.65
N VAL A 160 15.86 9.88 -3.44
CA VAL A 160 15.01 10.68 -2.56
C VAL A 160 14.29 9.76 -1.58
N PRO A 161 14.29 10.07 -0.27
CA PRO A 161 13.53 9.30 0.71
C PRO A 161 12.03 9.37 0.38
N PRO A 162 11.28 8.26 0.54
CA PRO A 162 9.83 8.29 0.39
C PRO A 162 9.16 9.31 1.31
N ALA A 163 8.09 9.95 0.85
CA ALA A 163 7.34 10.95 1.62
C ALA A 163 6.92 10.44 3.01
N ALA A 164 6.57 9.17 3.11
CA ALA A 164 6.23 8.49 4.36
C ALA A 164 7.31 8.58 5.46
N THR A 165 8.58 8.83 5.13
CA THR A 165 9.66 8.99 6.11
C THR A 165 9.69 10.39 6.76
N TRP A 166 9.00 11.35 6.16
CA TRP A 166 8.94 12.73 6.62
C TRP A 166 7.74 13.00 7.54
N GLY A 167 6.85 12.03 7.59
CA GLY A 167 5.56 11.95 8.24
C GLY A 167 5.26 12.86 9.39
N PRO A 168 4.68 12.33 10.46
CA PRO A 168 3.98 13.10 11.49
C PRO A 168 4.87 14.01 12.33
N MET A 169 6.10 14.25 11.93
CA MET A 169 7.03 15.13 12.63
C MET A 169 6.76 16.62 12.37
N ILE A 170 5.90 16.95 11.38
CA ILE A 170 5.54 18.34 11.06
C ILE A 170 4.07 18.54 11.40
N PRO A 171 3.74 19.37 12.40
CA PRO A 171 2.34 19.69 12.71
C PRO A 171 1.70 20.44 11.54
N GLY A 172 0.41 20.09 11.24
CA GLY A 172 -0.37 20.76 10.22
C GLY A 172 -0.66 22.25 10.50
N PRO A 173 -1.25 22.98 9.55
CA PRO A 173 -1.90 22.48 8.35
C PRO A 173 -0.90 22.12 7.25
N TRP A 174 -1.19 21.04 6.54
CA TRP A 174 -0.39 20.62 5.40
C TRP A 174 -0.69 21.49 4.19
N PRO A 175 0.30 21.78 3.35
CA PRO A 175 0.02 22.46 2.08
C PRO A 175 -0.89 21.58 1.22
N PRO A 176 -1.81 22.18 0.46
CA PRO A 176 -2.60 21.42 -0.50
C PRO A 176 -1.68 20.73 -1.51
N GLU A 177 -2.14 19.59 -2.01
CA GLU A 177 -1.45 18.89 -3.09
C GLU A 177 -1.25 19.84 -4.28
N PRO A 178 -0.06 19.92 -4.90
CA PRO A 178 0.15 20.77 -6.06
C PRO A 178 -0.81 20.36 -7.17
N ASP A 179 -1.57 21.29 -7.70
CA ASP A 179 -2.46 21.04 -8.82
C ASP A 179 -1.65 20.57 -10.03
N ASP A 180 -1.98 19.42 -10.58
CA ASP A 180 -1.32 18.80 -11.77
C ASP A 180 -1.43 19.67 -13.05
N GLU A 181 -2.12 20.83 -13.00
CA GLU A 181 -2.36 21.70 -14.14
C GLU A 181 -1.13 22.53 -14.57
N GLU A 182 -0.09 22.64 -13.74
CA GLU A 182 1.08 23.45 -14.06
C GLU A 182 2.15 22.71 -14.90
N GLU A 183 2.07 21.40 -15.06
CA GLU A 183 3.06 20.64 -15.84
C GLU A 183 2.72 20.49 -17.34
N GLU A 184 1.51 20.80 -17.78
CA GLU A 184 1.13 20.72 -19.21
C GLU A 184 1.52 21.96 -20.05
N THR A 185 2.15 22.97 -19.45
CA THR A 185 2.46 24.23 -20.15
C THR A 185 3.95 24.60 -20.28
N LYS A 186 4.83 23.58 -20.32
CA LYS A 186 6.25 23.83 -20.69
C LYS A 186 6.77 22.87 -21.73
#